data_739c60695be5430a413ad4c614aa3643
#
_entry.id   739c60695be5430a413ad4c614aa3643
#
_cell.length_a   1.000
_cell.length_b   1.000
_cell.length_c   1.000
_cell.angle_alpha   90.00
_cell.angle_beta   90.00
_cell.angle_gamma   90.00
#
_symmetry.space_group_name_H-M   'P 1'
#
loop_
_entity.id
_entity.type
_entity.pdbx_description
1 polymer ?
#
loop_
_entity_poly.entity_id
_entity_poly.type
_entity_poly.pdbx_seq_one_letter_code
_entity_poly.pdbx_strand_id
1 'polypeptide(L)' 'MAVVVSAATGGARIVVRDGAGEEVFKGSLAAGATKEIQASPPVRVMSSDGAVTVSLAGGEARPVGEPGVAGQGTFVAD' A
#
# COMPACT_ATOMS: atom_id res chain seq x y z
N MET A 1 7.99 1.54 -10.92
CA MET A 1 7.42 0.18 -10.89
C MET A 1 5.96 0.24 -10.49
N ALA A 2 5.20 -0.74 -10.84
CA ALA A 2 3.80 -0.83 -10.47
C ALA A 2 3.64 -1.30 -9.02
N VAL A 3 2.85 -0.56 -8.24
CA VAL A 3 2.51 -0.91 -6.87
C VAL A 3 1.00 -1.09 -6.81
N VAL A 4 0.54 -2.27 -6.41
CA VAL A 4 -0.89 -2.55 -6.31
C VAL A 4 -1.27 -2.60 -4.84
N VAL A 5 -2.21 -1.75 -4.44
CA VAL A 5 -2.69 -1.65 -3.07
C VAL A 5 -4.14 -2.12 -3.05
N SER A 6 -4.45 -3.08 -2.19
CA SER A 6 -5.78 -3.66 -2.10
C SER A 6 -6.33 -3.59 -0.68
N ALA A 7 -7.58 -3.17 -0.56
CA ALA A 7 -8.31 -3.15 0.70
C ALA A 7 -9.32 -4.30 0.70
N ALA A 8 -8.90 -5.49 1.15
CA ALA A 8 -9.71 -6.71 0.99
C ALA A 8 -10.86 -6.82 1.98
N THR A 9 -10.68 -6.40 3.23
CA THR A 9 -11.63 -6.66 4.31
C THR A 9 -12.38 -5.43 4.82
N GLY A 10 -11.98 -4.24 4.40
CA GLY A 10 -12.63 -3.01 4.84
C GLY A 10 -11.97 -1.79 4.23
N GLY A 11 -12.68 -0.68 4.22
CA GLY A 11 -12.13 0.57 3.72
C GLY A 11 -10.97 1.06 4.58
N ALA A 12 -10.00 1.70 3.96
CA ALA A 12 -8.84 2.23 4.65
C ALA A 12 -8.34 3.51 3.98
N ARG A 13 -7.76 4.39 4.78
CA ARG A 13 -7.02 5.55 4.28
C ARG A 13 -5.59 5.13 4.04
N ILE A 14 -5.08 5.49 2.88
CA ILE A 14 -3.77 5.03 2.43
C ILE A 14 -2.95 6.23 1.96
N VAL A 15 -1.69 6.22 2.36
CA VAL A 15 -0.68 7.17 1.85
C VAL A 15 0.48 6.36 1.34
N VAL A 16 0.90 6.62 0.10
CA VAL A 16 2.03 5.93 -0.52
C VAL A 16 3.11 6.95 -0.85
N ARG A 17 4.33 6.69 -0.42
CA ARG A 17 5.50 7.51 -0.73
C ARG A 17 6.52 6.68 -1.50
N ASP A 18 7.20 7.33 -2.43
CA ASP A 18 8.27 6.67 -3.21
C ASP A 18 9.61 6.73 -2.49
N GLY A 19 10.66 6.23 -3.15
CA GLY A 19 12.01 6.20 -2.60
C GLY A 19 12.63 7.57 -2.35
N ALA A 20 12.10 8.61 -2.99
CA ALA A 20 12.52 9.99 -2.74
C ALA A 20 11.75 10.63 -1.59
N GLY A 21 10.80 9.92 -0.98
CA GLY A 21 9.96 10.44 0.08
C GLY A 21 8.79 11.27 -0.42
N GLU A 22 8.56 11.29 -1.72
CA GLU A 22 7.48 12.05 -2.33
C GLU A 22 6.18 11.28 -2.27
N GLU A 23 5.09 11.95 -1.89
CA GLU A 23 3.78 11.34 -1.82
C GLU A 23 3.23 11.14 -3.23
N VAL A 24 3.05 9.88 -3.62
CA VAL A 24 2.57 9.52 -4.95
C VAL A 24 1.10 9.13 -4.97
N PHE A 25 0.54 8.82 -3.80
CA PHE A 25 -0.88 8.57 -3.65
C PHE A 25 -1.33 8.89 -2.24
N LYS A 26 -2.50 9.51 -2.12
CA LYS A 26 -3.16 9.77 -0.84
C LYS A 26 -4.66 9.70 -1.07
N GLY A 27 -5.32 8.83 -0.34
CA GLY A 27 -6.77 8.69 -0.48
C GLY A 27 -7.29 7.51 0.30
N SER A 28 -8.55 7.18 0.06
CA SER A 28 -9.22 6.06 0.70
C SER A 28 -9.52 4.99 -0.33
N LEU A 29 -9.45 3.73 0.10
CA LEU A 29 -9.95 2.60 -0.67
C LEU A 29 -11.16 2.03 0.04
N ALA A 30 -12.23 1.77 -0.72
CA ALA A 30 -13.38 1.04 -0.20
C ALA A 30 -13.06 -0.45 -0.08
N ALA A 31 -13.84 -1.16 0.73
CA ALA A 31 -13.68 -2.61 0.86
C ALA A 31 -13.74 -3.27 -0.52
N GLY A 32 -12.78 -4.12 -0.81
CA GLY A 32 -12.66 -4.81 -2.10
C GLY A 32 -12.04 -3.97 -3.22
N ALA A 33 -11.70 -2.72 -2.97
CA ALA A 33 -11.08 -1.86 -3.98
C ALA A 33 -9.59 -2.12 -4.12
N THR A 34 -9.10 -1.90 -5.33
CA THR A 34 -7.68 -2.06 -5.67
C THR A 34 -7.21 -0.82 -6.43
N LYS A 35 -6.01 -0.36 -6.14
CA LYS A 35 -5.42 0.79 -6.83
C LYS A 35 -4.01 0.46 -7.27
N GLU A 36 -3.72 0.71 -8.53
CA GLU A 36 -2.36 0.61 -9.07
C GLU A 36 -1.72 1.99 -9.09
N ILE A 37 -0.50 2.06 -8.58
CA ILE A 37 0.27 3.31 -8.43
C ILE A 37 1.66 3.08 -9.00
N GLN A 38 2.21 4.08 -9.68
CA GLN A 38 3.61 4.02 -10.12
C GLN A 38 4.48 4.71 -9.10
N ALA A 39 5.48 4.00 -8.59
CA ALA A 39 6.39 4.53 -7.59
C ALA A 39 7.77 3.88 -7.73
N SER A 40 8.80 4.61 -7.33
CA SER A 40 10.17 4.10 -7.30
C SER A 40 10.48 3.50 -5.93
N PRO A 41 11.12 2.31 -5.87
CA PRO A 41 11.46 1.71 -4.59
C PRO A 41 12.57 2.49 -3.87
N PRO A 42 12.66 2.42 -2.53
CA PRO A 42 11.74 1.72 -1.65
C PRO A 42 10.39 2.46 -1.53
N VAL A 43 9.32 1.71 -1.53
CA VAL A 43 7.96 2.26 -1.45
C VAL A 43 7.48 2.17 -0.02
N ARG A 44 7.06 3.28 0.55
CA ARG A 44 6.50 3.33 1.90
C ARG A 44 4.99 3.47 1.81
N VAL A 45 4.28 2.55 2.44
CA VAL A 45 2.83 2.56 2.46
C VAL A 45 2.35 2.69 3.90
N MET A 46 1.49 3.66 4.15
CA MET A 46 0.83 3.85 5.44
C MET A 46 -0.66 3.65 5.24
N SER A 47 -1.28 2.93 6.17
CA SER A 47 -2.70 2.63 6.11
C SER A 47 -3.34 2.76 7.49
N SER A 48 -4.60 3.17 7.53
CA SER A 48 -5.38 3.18 8.76
C SER A 48 -5.79 1.76 9.20
N ASP A 49 -5.67 0.77 8.30
CA ASP A 49 -5.92 -0.64 8.61
C ASP A 49 -4.81 -1.48 7.97
N GLY A 50 -4.09 -2.21 8.80
CA GLY A 50 -2.98 -3.05 8.35
C GLY A 50 -3.38 -4.26 7.52
N ALA A 51 -4.67 -4.56 7.40
CA ALA A 51 -5.16 -5.63 6.52
C ALA A 51 -5.04 -5.28 5.03
N VAL A 52 -4.74 -4.02 4.71
CA VAL A 52 -4.44 -3.61 3.34
C VAL A 52 -3.18 -4.33 2.86
N THR A 53 -3.23 -4.87 1.66
CA THR A 53 -2.10 -5.57 1.07
C THR A 53 -1.44 -4.76 -0.03
N VAL A 54 -0.14 -4.96 -0.20
CA VAL A 54 0.67 -4.28 -1.21
C VAL A 54 1.43 -5.30 -2.02
N SER A 55 1.38 -5.17 -3.33
CA SER A 55 2.13 -6.00 -4.27
C SER A 55 3.01 -5.11 -5.13
N LEU A 56 4.27 -5.45 -5.30
CA LEU A 56 5.22 -4.70 -6.12
C LEU A 56 5.57 -5.48 -7.38
N ALA A 57 5.48 -4.81 -8.53
CA ALA A 57 5.92 -5.34 -9.82
C ALA A 57 5.35 -6.73 -10.15
N GLY A 58 4.09 -6.96 -9.77
CA GLY A 58 3.44 -8.24 -10.00
C GLY A 58 3.87 -9.36 -9.06
N GLY A 59 4.61 -9.02 -8.00
CA GLY A 59 5.04 -9.96 -6.99
C GLY A 59 3.94 -10.33 -6.01
N GLU A 60 4.31 -11.04 -4.97
CA GLU A 60 3.38 -11.50 -3.94
C GLU A 60 2.83 -10.33 -3.12
N ALA A 61 1.52 -10.35 -2.87
CA ALA A 61 0.88 -9.34 -2.03
C ALA A 61 1.24 -9.58 -0.56
N ARG A 62 1.61 -8.51 0.14
CA ARG A 62 1.98 -8.55 1.56
C ARG A 62 1.14 -7.56 2.35
N PRO A 63 0.70 -7.90 3.57
CA PRO A 63 -0.06 -6.95 4.40
C PRO A 63 0.85 -5.81 4.89
N VAL A 64 0.25 -4.63 5.05
CA VAL A 64 0.96 -3.47 5.60
C VAL A 64 1.23 -3.66 7.09
N GLY A 65 0.33 -4.32 7.79
CA GLY A 65 0.44 -4.56 9.23
C GLY A 65 -0.63 -5.52 9.71
N GLU A 66 -1.09 -5.35 10.94
CA GLU A 66 -2.13 -6.19 11.52
C GLU A 66 -3.52 -5.67 11.21
N PRO A 67 -4.50 -6.58 10.96
CA PRO A 67 -5.89 -6.17 10.73
C PRO A 67 -6.45 -5.38 11.91
N GLY A 68 -7.19 -4.32 11.60
CA GLY A 68 -7.85 -3.50 12.61
C GLY A 68 -6.96 -2.48 13.31
N VAL A 69 -5.68 -2.43 12.96
CA VAL A 69 -4.71 -1.51 13.57
C VAL A 69 -4.01 -0.73 12.44
N ALA A 70 -3.79 0.56 12.69
CA ALA A 70 -3.02 1.36 11.73
C ALA A 70 -1.61 0.77 11.56
N GLY A 71 -1.15 0.69 10.32
CA GLY A 71 0.16 0.11 10.02
C GLY A 71 0.89 0.89 8.96
N GLN A 72 2.20 0.65 8.90
CA GLN A 72 3.02 1.15 7.81
C GLN A 72 4.10 0.12 7.49
N GLY A 73 4.51 0.10 6.23
CA GLY A 73 5.56 -0.80 5.79
C GLY A 73 6.37 -0.18 4.69
N THR A 74 7.61 -0.65 4.55
CA THR A 74 8.49 -0.27 3.45
C THR A 74 8.69 -1.50 2.58
N PHE A 75 8.46 -1.33 1.29
CA PHE A 75 8.51 -2.42 0.33
C PHE A 75 9.58 -2.13 -0.71
N VAL A 76 10.42 -3.11 -0.97
CA VAL A 76 11.47 -3.01 -1.98
C VAL A 76 11.31 -4.15 -2.98
N ALA A 77 11.60 -3.86 -4.24
CA ALA A 77 11.63 -4.89 -5.26
C ALA A 77 12.97 -5.63 -5.20
N ASP A 78 12.92 -6.90 -5.39
CA ASP A 78 14.14 -7.72 -5.50
C ASP A 78 14.78 -7.55 -6.87
#